data_4c731c87fa8bd50892c4f3cd7bf974b6
#
_entry.id   4c731c87fa8bd50892c4f3cd7bf974b6
#
_cell.length_a   1.000
_cell.length_b   1.000
_cell.length_c   1.000
_cell.angle_alpha   90.00
_cell.angle_beta   90.00
_cell.angle_gamma   90.00
#
_symmetry.space_group_name_H-M   'P 1'
#
loop_
_entity.id
_entity.type
_entity.pdbx_description
1 polymer ?
#
loop_
_entity_poly.entity_id
_entity_poly.type
_entity_poly.pdbx_seq_one_letter_code
_entity_poly.pdbx_strand_id
1 'polypeptide(L)'
;MKTHPHFKKTLLCAVLGAIFAPHTASAAQMSFSTLPPGQMAIPPTPNVVLSVDNSGSMGDAVGGGDSKSKMFRLKEALTNVFNDTALLPDGKIRLAWQAMWNNNGEPNNITVGATNSMKVLDATHRANFQTFVGKLKANNGTPSHQMMFNAYNYMRTGKSINSPWASVPGTTETPYMSCRWAYHIFM
;
A
#
# COMPACT_ATOMS: atom_id res chain seq x y z
N MET A 1 29.86 50.48 48.91
CA MET A 1 28.98 49.26 48.94
C MET A 1 29.82 48.10 48.48
N LYS A 2 30.10 47.14 49.31
CA LYS A 2 30.87 45.92 48.97
C LYS A 2 29.89 44.86 48.45
N THR A 3 29.96 44.54 47.17
CA THR A 3 29.17 43.50 46.56
C THR A 3 29.72 42.14 46.99
N HIS A 4 28.86 41.32 47.59
CA HIS A 4 29.20 40.00 48.14
C HIS A 4 29.56 38.99 47.01
N PRO A 5 30.69 38.25 47.13
CA PRO A 5 31.16 37.30 46.15
C PRO A 5 30.34 35.97 46.09
N HIS A 6 29.31 35.82 46.93
CA HIS A 6 28.56 34.56 47.05
C HIS A 6 27.59 34.30 45.88
N PHE A 7 27.11 35.34 45.20
CA PHE A 7 26.15 35.18 44.10
C PHE A 7 26.73 34.50 42.87
N LYS A 8 28.04 34.70 42.59
CA LYS A 8 28.69 34.09 41.41
C LYS A 8 28.94 32.59 41.58
N LYS A 9 29.14 32.08 42.82
CA LYS A 9 29.40 30.67 43.07
C LYS A 9 28.13 29.81 42.97
N THR A 10 26.99 30.35 43.41
CA THR A 10 25.70 29.67 43.32
C THR A 10 25.21 29.50 41.86
N LEU A 11 25.46 30.50 41.02
CA LEU A 11 25.12 30.43 39.62
C LEU A 11 25.95 29.38 38.86
N LEU A 12 27.24 29.26 39.18
CA LEU A 12 28.14 28.29 38.55
C LEU A 12 27.76 26.85 38.90
N CYS A 13 27.36 26.58 40.13
CA CYS A 13 26.88 25.26 40.55
C CYS A 13 25.55 24.85 39.86
N ALA A 14 24.65 25.83 39.65
CA ALA A 14 23.39 25.56 38.97
C ALA A 14 23.58 25.21 37.47
N VAL A 15 24.53 25.86 36.81
CA VAL A 15 24.84 25.58 35.39
C VAL A 15 25.56 24.23 35.23
N LEU A 16 26.48 23.88 36.12
CA LEU A 16 27.16 22.60 36.12
C LEU A 16 26.21 21.43 36.45
N GLY A 17 25.24 21.63 37.34
CA GLY A 17 24.21 20.61 37.64
C GLY A 17 23.28 20.29 36.46
N ALA A 18 23.00 21.24 35.60
CA ALA A 18 22.18 21.05 34.42
C ALA A 18 22.88 20.23 33.32
N ILE A 19 24.21 20.26 33.24
CA ILE A 19 25.00 19.51 32.24
C ILE A 19 25.11 18.02 32.61
N PHE A 20 25.00 17.68 33.89
CA PHE A 20 25.07 16.32 34.40
C PHE A 20 23.70 15.72 34.73
N ALA A 21 22.60 16.33 34.28
CA ALA A 21 21.30 15.70 34.40
C ALA A 21 21.34 14.36 33.63
N PRO A 22 21.00 13.23 34.26
CA PRO A 22 20.98 11.96 33.56
C PRO A 22 19.97 12.05 32.44
N HIS A 23 20.45 12.09 31.22
CA HIS A 23 19.59 11.88 30.05
C HIS A 23 19.11 10.44 30.18
N THR A 24 17.87 10.24 30.53
CA THR A 24 17.22 8.94 30.42
C THR A 24 17.21 8.57 28.95
N ALA A 25 18.25 7.87 28.53
CA ALA A 25 18.22 7.21 27.23
C ALA A 25 17.06 6.22 27.30
N SER A 26 15.93 6.57 26.68
CA SER A 26 14.86 5.63 26.46
C SER A 26 15.41 4.59 25.50
N ALA A 27 15.96 3.51 26.06
CA ALA A 27 16.30 2.35 25.26
C ALA A 27 15.00 1.87 24.60
N ALA A 28 14.94 1.95 23.28
CA ALA A 28 13.85 1.36 22.55
C ALA A 28 13.77 -0.11 22.96
N GLN A 29 12.65 -0.49 23.55
CA GLN A 29 12.43 -1.84 24.01
C GLN A 29 12.49 -2.75 22.79
N MET A 30 13.57 -3.52 22.62
CA MET A 30 13.64 -4.56 21.62
C MET A 30 12.64 -5.64 22.03
N SER A 31 11.53 -5.74 21.31
CA SER A 31 10.62 -6.86 21.44
C SER A 31 11.29 -8.07 20.81
N PHE A 32 11.79 -8.97 21.61
CA PHE A 32 12.19 -10.30 21.13
C PHE A 32 10.94 -11.05 20.68
N SER A 33 11.04 -11.77 19.56
CA SER A 33 9.99 -12.68 19.14
C SER A 33 9.68 -13.66 20.28
N THR A 34 8.43 -13.71 20.70
CA THR A 34 7.96 -14.68 21.69
C THR A 34 7.79 -16.08 21.09
N LEU A 35 8.10 -16.27 19.81
CA LEU A 35 8.01 -17.55 19.14
C LEU A 35 9.25 -18.40 19.48
N PRO A 36 9.06 -19.68 19.82
CA PRO A 36 10.16 -20.62 20.02
C PRO A 36 11.08 -20.69 18.78
N PRO A 37 12.39 -20.93 18.95
CA PRO A 37 13.29 -21.17 17.85
C PRO A 37 12.74 -22.29 16.95
N GLY A 38 12.60 -22.02 15.64
CA GLY A 38 12.05 -22.96 14.67
C GLY A 38 10.58 -22.77 14.30
N GLN A 39 9.84 -21.90 14.97
CA GLN A 39 8.54 -21.45 14.47
C GLN A 39 8.72 -20.26 13.51
N MET A 40 8.37 -20.48 12.25
CA MET A 40 8.32 -19.37 11.29
C MET A 40 7.16 -18.44 11.65
N ALA A 41 7.47 -17.17 11.85
CA ALA A 41 6.44 -16.13 11.94
C ALA A 41 5.59 -16.21 10.66
N ILE A 42 4.25 -16.19 10.81
CA ILE A 42 3.36 -16.11 9.64
C ILE A 42 3.72 -14.82 8.89
N PRO A 43 4.17 -14.93 7.64
CA PRO A 43 4.56 -13.73 6.90
C PRO A 43 3.34 -12.80 6.74
N PRO A 44 3.55 -11.48 6.84
CA PRO A 44 2.45 -10.53 6.67
C PRO A 44 1.85 -10.66 5.27
N THR A 45 0.53 -10.54 5.17
CA THR A 45 -0.22 -10.58 3.91
C THR A 45 0.42 -9.70 2.85
N PRO A 46 0.80 -10.22 1.67
CA PRO A 46 1.53 -9.46 0.65
C PRO A 46 0.67 -8.37 0.02
N ASN A 47 1.33 -7.30 -0.41
CA ASN A 47 0.74 -6.25 -1.22
C ASN A 47 0.79 -6.64 -2.71
N VAL A 48 -0.31 -6.48 -3.42
CA VAL A 48 -0.40 -6.65 -4.87
C VAL A 48 -0.95 -5.37 -5.48
N VAL A 49 -0.20 -4.78 -6.38
CA VAL A 49 -0.68 -3.71 -7.26
C VAL A 49 -1.01 -4.32 -8.61
N LEU A 50 -2.24 -4.14 -9.05
CA LEU A 50 -2.70 -4.59 -10.36
C LEU A 50 -2.86 -3.37 -11.28
N SER A 51 -2.11 -3.37 -12.38
CA SER A 51 -2.18 -2.33 -13.41
C SER A 51 -2.74 -2.93 -14.70
N VAL A 52 -3.90 -2.44 -15.12
CA VAL A 52 -4.67 -3.01 -16.22
C VAL A 52 -4.53 -2.16 -17.46
N ASP A 53 -4.11 -2.78 -18.57
CA ASP A 53 -4.15 -2.16 -19.89
C ASP A 53 -5.61 -2.05 -20.34
N ASN A 54 -6.06 -0.83 -20.55
CA ASN A 54 -7.33 -0.51 -21.18
C ASN A 54 -7.15 0.44 -22.38
N SER A 55 -6.00 0.31 -23.07
CA SER A 55 -5.74 1.03 -24.32
C SER A 55 -6.70 0.63 -25.45
N GLY A 56 -6.73 1.42 -26.51
CA GLY A 56 -7.65 1.22 -27.63
C GLY A 56 -7.54 -0.17 -28.29
N SER A 57 -6.32 -0.71 -28.40
CA SER A 57 -6.07 -2.05 -28.97
C SER A 57 -6.67 -3.20 -28.15
N MET A 58 -7.07 -2.95 -26.90
CA MET A 58 -7.83 -3.92 -26.10
C MET A 58 -9.27 -4.11 -26.60
N GLY A 59 -9.76 -3.22 -27.46
CA GLY A 59 -11.03 -3.35 -28.18
C GLY A 59 -10.98 -4.34 -29.35
N ASP A 60 -9.78 -4.66 -29.84
CA ASP A 60 -9.60 -5.59 -30.96
C ASP A 60 -9.95 -7.03 -30.57
N ALA A 61 -10.39 -7.81 -31.53
CA ALA A 61 -10.62 -9.24 -31.36
C ALA A 61 -9.32 -9.95 -30.97
N VAL A 62 -9.44 -11.01 -30.15
CA VAL A 62 -8.30 -11.84 -29.75
C VAL A 62 -7.63 -12.49 -30.97
N GLY A 63 -8.41 -12.88 -31.95
CA GLY A 63 -7.96 -13.61 -33.16
C GLY A 63 -8.01 -15.12 -32.97
N GLY A 64 -7.48 -15.87 -33.97
CA GLY A 64 -7.46 -17.34 -33.86
C GLY A 64 -8.86 -17.99 -33.84
N GLY A 65 -9.88 -17.32 -34.39
CA GLY A 65 -11.28 -17.80 -34.37
C GLY A 65 -12.10 -17.27 -33.20
N ASP A 66 -11.49 -16.58 -32.22
CA ASP A 66 -12.20 -15.91 -31.14
C ASP A 66 -12.59 -14.48 -31.57
N SER A 67 -13.90 -14.24 -31.69
CA SER A 67 -14.47 -12.93 -32.07
C SER A 67 -14.59 -11.96 -30.89
N LYS A 68 -14.32 -12.40 -29.68
CA LYS A 68 -14.39 -11.54 -28.51
C LYS A 68 -13.18 -10.60 -28.46
N SER A 69 -13.37 -9.39 -27.91
CA SER A 69 -12.26 -8.46 -27.73
C SER A 69 -11.30 -8.92 -26.62
N LYS A 70 -10.06 -8.48 -26.71
CA LYS A 70 -9.06 -8.69 -25.64
C LYS A 70 -9.59 -8.16 -24.30
N MET A 71 -10.23 -6.98 -24.28
CA MET A 71 -10.86 -6.41 -23.09
C MET A 71 -11.95 -7.33 -22.52
N PHE A 72 -12.77 -7.95 -23.38
CA PHE A 72 -13.78 -8.90 -22.92
C PHE A 72 -13.12 -10.09 -22.20
N ARG A 73 -12.10 -10.68 -22.80
CA ARG A 73 -11.39 -11.84 -22.22
C ARG A 73 -10.65 -11.47 -20.95
N LEU A 74 -10.05 -10.29 -20.89
CA LEU A 74 -9.41 -9.79 -19.67
C LEU A 74 -10.42 -9.64 -18.53
N LYS A 75 -11.58 -9.03 -18.80
CA LYS A 75 -12.65 -8.88 -17.80
C LYS A 75 -13.16 -10.24 -17.33
N GLU A 76 -13.38 -11.16 -18.24
CA GLU A 76 -13.79 -12.54 -17.93
C GLU A 76 -12.77 -13.23 -17.00
N ALA A 77 -11.48 -13.17 -17.35
CA ALA A 77 -10.41 -13.76 -16.55
C ALA A 77 -10.32 -13.15 -15.15
N LEU A 78 -10.32 -11.81 -15.05
CA LEU A 78 -10.28 -11.11 -13.77
C LEU A 78 -11.52 -11.41 -12.92
N THR A 79 -12.70 -11.46 -13.53
CA THR A 79 -13.93 -11.80 -12.81
C THR A 79 -13.86 -13.24 -12.27
N ASN A 80 -13.43 -14.18 -13.07
CA ASN A 80 -13.34 -15.59 -12.66
C ASN A 80 -12.34 -15.78 -11.52
N VAL A 81 -11.12 -15.25 -11.66
CA VAL A 81 -10.07 -15.37 -10.63
C VAL A 81 -10.48 -14.71 -9.31
N PHE A 82 -10.98 -13.48 -9.37
CA PHE A 82 -11.29 -12.73 -8.17
C PHE A 82 -12.64 -13.08 -7.53
N ASN A 83 -13.51 -13.81 -8.21
CA ASN A 83 -14.72 -14.37 -7.59
C ASN A 83 -14.51 -15.77 -7.02
N ASP A 84 -13.46 -16.46 -7.42
CA ASP A 84 -13.15 -17.79 -6.87
C ASP A 84 -12.45 -17.65 -5.52
N THR A 85 -13.24 -17.77 -4.45
CA THR A 85 -12.74 -17.70 -3.08
C THR A 85 -11.98 -18.97 -2.64
N ALA A 86 -12.06 -20.06 -3.39
CA ALA A 86 -11.24 -21.23 -3.15
C ALA A 86 -9.82 -21.02 -3.70
N LEU A 87 -9.71 -20.40 -4.88
CA LEU A 87 -8.43 -20.06 -5.49
C LEU A 87 -7.77 -18.86 -4.76
N LEU A 88 -8.55 -17.83 -4.45
CA LEU A 88 -8.08 -16.60 -3.83
C LEU A 88 -8.93 -16.27 -2.57
N PRO A 89 -8.67 -16.94 -1.44
CA PRO A 89 -9.41 -16.71 -0.21
C PRO A 89 -9.25 -15.30 0.33
N ASP A 90 -10.27 -14.84 1.06
CA ASP A 90 -10.23 -13.55 1.73
C ASP A 90 -9.05 -13.48 2.73
N GLY A 91 -8.42 -12.32 2.83
CA GLY A 91 -7.31 -12.08 3.74
C GLY A 91 -5.93 -12.57 3.24
N LYS A 92 -5.83 -13.28 2.13
CA LYS A 92 -4.56 -13.85 1.63
C LYS A 92 -3.68 -12.85 0.89
N ILE A 93 -4.26 -11.83 0.30
CA ILE A 93 -3.54 -10.72 -0.33
C ILE A 93 -4.15 -9.38 0.10
N ARG A 94 -3.39 -8.34 -0.14
CA ARG A 94 -3.86 -6.96 -0.13
C ARG A 94 -3.78 -6.46 -1.57
N LEU A 95 -4.81 -5.78 -2.01
CA LEU A 95 -4.96 -5.39 -3.41
C LEU A 95 -5.10 -3.88 -3.54
N ALA A 96 -4.40 -3.31 -4.52
CA ALA A 96 -4.67 -2.00 -5.08
C ALA A 96 -4.71 -2.13 -6.60
N TRP A 97 -5.45 -1.27 -7.30
CA TRP A 97 -5.59 -1.37 -8.74
C TRP A 97 -5.64 -0.02 -9.43
N GLN A 98 -5.25 -0.03 -10.70
CA GLN A 98 -5.31 1.11 -11.61
C GLN A 98 -5.49 0.64 -13.05
N ALA A 99 -5.81 1.58 -13.94
CA ALA A 99 -5.84 1.38 -15.38
C ALA A 99 -5.09 2.51 -16.09
N MET A 100 -4.83 2.40 -17.38
CA MET A 100 -4.21 3.48 -18.18
C MET A 100 -5.13 4.69 -18.29
N TRP A 101 -6.43 4.48 -18.38
CA TRP A 101 -7.42 5.53 -18.62
C TRP A 101 -8.61 5.42 -17.66
N ASN A 102 -9.22 6.56 -17.36
CA ASN A 102 -10.47 6.61 -16.61
C ASN A 102 -11.59 5.83 -17.29
N ASN A 103 -12.39 5.15 -16.49
CA ASN A 103 -13.53 4.37 -16.94
C ASN A 103 -14.78 4.75 -16.15
N ASN A 104 -15.66 5.56 -16.73
CA ASN A 104 -16.97 5.89 -16.13
C ASN A 104 -16.87 6.30 -14.65
N GLY A 105 -15.95 7.21 -14.33
CA GLY A 105 -15.73 7.72 -12.98
C GLY A 105 -14.75 6.90 -12.12
N GLU A 106 -14.26 5.75 -12.60
CA GLU A 106 -13.19 5.04 -11.93
C GLU A 106 -11.84 5.69 -12.23
N PRO A 107 -10.99 5.93 -11.23
CA PRO A 107 -9.71 6.60 -11.44
C PRO A 107 -8.74 5.72 -12.22
N ASN A 108 -7.90 6.34 -13.04
CA ASN A 108 -6.84 5.67 -13.78
C ASN A 108 -5.53 5.52 -13.00
N ASN A 109 -5.46 6.03 -11.78
CA ASN A 109 -4.32 5.88 -10.89
C ASN A 109 -4.76 5.49 -9.49
N ILE A 110 -3.85 4.98 -8.69
CA ILE A 110 -4.13 4.64 -7.29
C ILE A 110 -4.02 5.92 -6.46
N THR A 111 -5.10 6.26 -5.77
CA THR A 111 -5.12 7.38 -4.84
C THR A 111 -5.14 6.86 -3.40
N VAL A 112 -4.25 7.40 -2.57
CA VAL A 112 -4.18 7.04 -1.14
C VAL A 112 -5.54 7.30 -0.48
N GLY A 113 -6.07 6.29 0.21
CA GLY A 113 -7.36 6.35 0.90
C GLY A 113 -8.60 6.13 0.01
N ALA A 114 -8.45 6.10 -1.32
CA ALA A 114 -9.56 5.83 -2.23
C ALA A 114 -9.99 4.35 -2.23
N THR A 115 -11.08 4.05 -2.94
CA THR A 115 -11.62 2.69 -3.07
C THR A 115 -10.61 1.72 -3.65
N ASN A 116 -9.80 2.16 -4.63
CA ASN A 116 -8.77 1.36 -5.29
C ASN A 116 -7.42 1.32 -4.57
N SER A 117 -7.30 1.93 -3.39
CA SER A 117 -6.07 1.90 -2.59
C SER A 117 -5.87 0.53 -1.93
N MET A 118 -4.63 0.28 -1.48
CA MET A 118 -4.22 -0.98 -0.86
C MET A 118 -5.06 -1.29 0.38
N LYS A 119 -5.81 -2.38 0.33
CA LYS A 119 -6.60 -2.92 1.44
C LYS A 119 -6.53 -4.44 1.41
N VAL A 120 -6.80 -5.07 2.53
CA VAL A 120 -7.00 -6.53 2.57
C VAL A 120 -8.12 -6.89 1.59
N LEU A 121 -7.89 -7.91 0.78
CA LEU A 121 -8.91 -8.44 -0.11
C LEU A 121 -9.92 -9.23 0.73
N ASP A 122 -10.98 -8.56 1.12
CA ASP A 122 -12.17 -9.11 1.74
C ASP A 122 -13.35 -9.05 0.78
N ALA A 123 -14.51 -9.52 1.20
CA ALA A 123 -15.73 -9.51 0.37
C ALA A 123 -16.08 -8.09 -0.15
N THR A 124 -15.91 -7.06 0.68
CA THR A 124 -16.20 -5.66 0.29
C THR A 124 -15.20 -5.14 -0.74
N HIS A 125 -13.91 -5.34 -0.48
CA HIS A 125 -12.88 -4.86 -1.41
C HIS A 125 -12.89 -5.63 -2.73
N ARG A 126 -13.24 -6.91 -2.69
CA ARG A 126 -13.50 -7.76 -3.86
C ARG A 126 -14.66 -7.23 -4.70
N ALA A 127 -15.79 -6.87 -4.09
CA ALA A 127 -16.94 -6.28 -4.79
C ALA A 127 -16.57 -4.94 -5.44
N ASN A 128 -15.78 -4.11 -4.77
CA ASN A 128 -15.27 -2.87 -5.33
C ASN A 128 -14.37 -3.11 -6.55
N PHE A 129 -13.49 -4.11 -6.47
CA PHE A 129 -12.65 -4.50 -7.60
C PHE A 129 -13.50 -5.01 -8.77
N GLN A 130 -14.51 -5.84 -8.53
CA GLN A 130 -15.41 -6.32 -9.58
C GLN A 130 -16.20 -5.16 -10.24
N THR A 131 -16.57 -4.15 -9.47
CA THR A 131 -17.18 -2.92 -10.02
C THR A 131 -16.21 -2.22 -10.97
N PHE A 132 -14.95 -2.07 -10.59
CA PHE A 132 -13.90 -1.53 -11.46
C PHE A 132 -13.74 -2.36 -12.74
N VAL A 133 -13.61 -3.69 -12.61
CA VAL A 133 -13.49 -4.61 -13.78
C VAL A 133 -14.70 -4.46 -14.71
N GLY A 134 -15.90 -4.39 -14.16
CA GLY A 134 -17.14 -4.20 -14.92
C GLY A 134 -17.14 -2.93 -15.79
N LYS A 135 -16.54 -1.85 -15.26
CA LYS A 135 -16.47 -0.54 -15.92
C LYS A 135 -15.33 -0.39 -16.93
N LEU A 136 -14.35 -1.30 -16.97
CA LEU A 136 -13.22 -1.24 -17.91
C LEU A 136 -13.71 -1.16 -19.35
N LYS A 137 -13.14 -0.23 -20.12
CA LYS A 137 -13.39 -0.05 -21.56
C LYS A 137 -12.08 0.23 -22.27
N ALA A 138 -11.92 -0.33 -23.46
CA ALA A 138 -10.82 0.02 -24.34
C ALA A 138 -10.92 1.49 -24.76
N ASN A 139 -9.83 2.25 -24.62
CA ASN A 139 -9.81 3.69 -24.88
C ASN A 139 -8.39 4.18 -25.20
N ASN A 140 -8.28 5.16 -26.09
CA ASN A 140 -7.08 5.94 -26.38
C ASN A 140 -5.76 5.14 -26.62
N GLY A 141 -4.63 5.82 -26.44
CA GLY A 141 -3.29 5.25 -26.60
C GLY A 141 -2.83 4.38 -25.42
N THR A 142 -1.54 4.02 -25.41
CA THR A 142 -0.97 3.06 -24.43
C THR A 142 0.11 3.71 -23.57
N PRO A 143 -0.23 4.55 -22.58
CA PRO A 143 0.74 5.21 -21.70
C PRO A 143 1.26 4.26 -20.61
N SER A 144 1.80 3.10 -20.97
CA SER A 144 2.26 2.07 -20.03
C SER A 144 3.31 2.57 -19.05
N HIS A 145 4.27 3.39 -19.52
CA HIS A 145 5.29 3.99 -18.64
C HIS A 145 4.68 4.89 -17.56
N GLN A 146 3.64 5.66 -17.89
CA GLN A 146 2.97 6.51 -16.91
C GLN A 146 2.24 5.67 -15.86
N MET A 147 1.58 4.59 -16.28
CA MET A 147 0.91 3.67 -15.38
C MET A 147 1.89 2.97 -14.43
N MET A 148 3.06 2.55 -14.94
CA MET A 148 4.16 2.00 -14.12
C MET A 148 4.69 3.04 -13.12
N PHE A 149 4.87 4.28 -13.57
CA PHE A 149 5.33 5.38 -12.71
C PHE A 149 4.32 5.71 -11.60
N ASN A 150 3.02 5.67 -11.90
CA ASN A 150 1.95 5.88 -10.92
C ASN A 150 1.97 4.78 -9.83
N ALA A 151 2.11 3.52 -10.21
CA ALA A 151 2.26 2.40 -9.27
C ALA A 151 3.49 2.56 -8.38
N TYR A 152 4.62 2.92 -8.98
CA TYR A 152 5.87 3.17 -8.26
C TYR A 152 5.72 4.30 -7.23
N ASN A 153 5.15 5.45 -7.62
CA ASN A 153 4.92 6.57 -6.71
C ASN A 153 3.98 6.20 -5.58
N TYR A 154 2.92 5.44 -5.87
CA TYR A 154 2.02 4.94 -4.84
C TYR A 154 2.75 4.06 -3.81
N MET A 155 3.57 3.12 -4.27
CA MET A 155 4.33 2.24 -3.38
C MET A 155 5.42 2.97 -2.60
N ARG A 156 5.84 4.15 -3.03
CA ARG A 156 6.76 5.05 -2.30
C ARG A 156 6.07 6.00 -1.32
N THR A 157 4.75 5.96 -1.24
CA THR A 157 4.00 6.79 -0.28
C THR A 157 4.55 6.56 1.13
N GLY A 158 4.83 7.65 1.83
CA GLY A 158 5.33 7.60 3.20
C GLY A 158 4.36 6.92 4.16
N LYS A 159 4.84 6.55 5.33
CA LYS A 159 4.04 5.87 6.35
C LYS A 159 2.89 6.78 6.81
N SER A 160 1.67 6.33 6.58
CA SER A 160 0.43 6.99 7.00
C SER A 160 -0.68 5.95 7.15
N ILE A 161 -1.80 6.34 7.76
CA ILE A 161 -2.94 5.43 8.00
C ILE A 161 -3.53 4.83 6.71
N ASN A 162 -3.34 5.50 5.57
CA ASN A 162 -3.86 5.05 4.28
C ASN A 162 -2.76 4.56 3.33
N SER A 163 -1.52 4.48 3.80
CA SER A 163 -0.41 4.06 2.94
C SER A 163 -0.50 2.56 2.61
N PRO A 164 0.17 2.10 1.53
CA PRO A 164 0.26 0.67 1.24
C PRO A 164 0.96 -0.13 2.36
N TRP A 165 1.66 0.54 3.28
CA TRP A 165 2.42 -0.06 4.36
C TRP A 165 1.69 -0.10 5.70
N ALA A 166 0.53 0.53 5.81
CA ALA A 166 -0.29 0.47 7.03
C ALA A 166 -0.71 -0.97 7.34
N SER A 167 -0.75 -1.35 8.61
CA SER A 167 -1.24 -2.66 9.03
C SER A 167 -2.70 -2.86 8.62
N VAL A 168 -3.55 -1.93 9.03
CA VAL A 168 -4.95 -1.84 8.61
C VAL A 168 -5.17 -0.46 7.99
N PRO A 169 -5.18 -0.33 6.65
CA PRO A 169 -5.39 0.96 6.00
C PRO A 169 -6.70 1.62 6.40
N GLY A 170 -6.63 2.93 6.64
CA GLY A 170 -7.78 3.72 7.09
C GLY A 170 -7.96 3.75 8.61
N THR A 171 -7.09 3.11 9.38
CA THR A 171 -7.10 3.15 10.84
C THR A 171 -5.83 3.79 11.41
N THR A 172 -5.86 4.16 12.69
CA THR A 172 -4.70 4.70 13.40
C THR A 172 -3.76 3.61 13.92
N GLU A 173 -4.05 2.35 13.60
CA GLU A 173 -3.24 1.23 14.07
C GLU A 173 -1.81 1.27 13.56
N THR A 174 -0.89 0.99 14.46
CA THR A 174 0.51 0.64 14.18
C THR A 174 0.69 -0.85 14.51
N PRO A 175 1.64 -1.55 13.92
CA PRO A 175 2.80 -1.06 13.20
C PRO A 175 2.62 -0.92 11.68
N TYR A 176 3.47 -0.08 11.09
CA TYR A 176 3.65 -0.09 9.65
C TYR A 176 4.62 -1.22 9.27
N MET A 177 4.21 -2.08 8.35
CA MET A 177 4.98 -3.27 7.98
C MET A 177 5.80 -3.02 6.71
N SER A 178 7.03 -2.54 6.86
CA SER A 178 7.95 -2.31 5.73
C SER A 178 8.56 -3.60 5.15
N CYS A 179 8.53 -4.71 5.88
CA CYS A 179 9.02 -6.01 5.43
C CYS A 179 7.95 -6.84 4.67
N ARG A 180 6.81 -6.26 4.35
CA ARG A 180 5.75 -6.89 3.59
C ARG A 180 6.19 -7.09 2.13
N TRP A 181 6.03 -8.28 1.60
CA TRP A 181 6.26 -8.54 0.18
C TRP A 181 5.29 -7.71 -0.67
N ALA A 182 5.80 -7.21 -1.78
CA ALA A 182 5.03 -6.37 -2.68
C ALA A 182 5.24 -6.84 -4.12
N TYR A 183 4.15 -7.00 -4.82
CA TYR A 183 4.11 -7.43 -6.22
C TYR A 183 3.40 -6.37 -7.06
N HIS A 184 3.92 -6.13 -8.25
CA HIS A 184 3.24 -5.35 -9.27
C HIS A 184 2.94 -6.26 -10.47
N ILE A 185 1.69 -6.46 -10.77
CA ILE A 185 1.20 -7.22 -11.92
C ILE A 185 0.70 -6.23 -12.96
N PHE A 186 1.30 -6.31 -14.12
CA PHE A 186 0.94 -5.50 -15.29
C PHE A 186 0.29 -6.43 -16.33
N MET A 187 -0.91 -6.09 -16.78
CA MET A 187 -1.70 -6.89 -17.71
C MET A 187 -2.13 -6.05 -18.90
#